data_b509f06c09a252d2d46bb780f6fbdfa3
#
_entry.id   b509f06c09a252d2d46bb780f6fbdfa3
#
_cell.length_a   1.000
_cell.length_b   1.000
_cell.length_c   1.000
_cell.angle_alpha   90.00
_cell.angle_beta   90.00
_cell.angle_gamma   90.00
#
_symmetry.space_group_name_H-M   'P 1'
#
loop_
_entity.id
_entity.type
_entity.pdbx_description
1 polymer ?
#
loop_
_entity_poly.entity_id
_entity_poly.type
_entity_poly.pdbx_seq_one_letter_code
_entity_poly.pdbx_strand_id
1 'polypeptide(L)'
;MIASKIGLLKPSQAFAQKVEPAYAEHMANLVDPRLARIAANAINDHMEWIFRYYEREDRTRLVSSANLGVFRKLLVARCPAFQMMSDLEEGKHHRLISRAAEPVRPIRGLAETVSIDGKELFIVGYHQPFTHALTTTVKFWRNWPD
;
A
#
# COMPACT_ATOMS: atom_id res chain seq x y z
N MET A 1 -24.56 19.07 5.32
CA MET A 1 -24.76 19.12 3.88
C MET A 1 -24.78 17.72 3.29
N ILE A 2 -25.75 17.48 2.50
CA ILE A 2 -25.98 16.16 1.95
C ILE A 2 -24.79 15.66 1.13
N ALA A 3 -24.21 16.53 0.34
CA ALA A 3 -23.10 16.15 -0.51
C ALA A 3 -21.94 15.57 0.28
N SER A 4 -21.62 16.14 1.43
CA SER A 4 -20.53 15.63 2.24
C SER A 4 -20.87 14.26 2.84
N LYS A 5 -22.13 14.03 3.16
CA LYS A 5 -22.54 12.71 3.63
C LYS A 5 -22.53 11.68 2.52
N ILE A 6 -22.97 12.09 1.33
CA ILE A 6 -22.94 11.20 0.18
C ILE A 6 -21.52 10.78 -0.14
N GLY A 7 -20.56 11.69 0.05
CA GLY A 7 -19.18 11.39 -0.21
C GLY A 7 -18.49 10.55 0.86
N LEU A 8 -19.15 10.34 1.99
CA LEU A 8 -18.57 9.60 3.10
C LEU A 8 -18.81 8.11 2.94
N LEU A 9 -17.85 7.44 2.34
CA LEU A 9 -17.86 5.99 2.25
C LEU A 9 -17.26 5.42 3.53
N LYS A 10 -17.77 4.28 3.96
CA LYS A 10 -17.13 3.55 5.03
C LYS A 10 -15.77 3.04 4.56
N PRO A 11 -14.84 2.77 5.47
CA PRO A 11 -13.52 2.27 5.08
C PRO A 11 -13.54 1.12 4.09
N SER A 12 -14.38 0.12 4.32
CA SER A 12 -14.46 -1.02 3.40
C SER A 12 -14.97 -0.64 2.02
N GLN A 13 -15.88 0.31 1.94
CA GLN A 13 -16.42 0.79 0.66
C GLN A 13 -15.37 1.58 -0.11
N ALA A 14 -14.65 2.45 0.56
CA ALA A 14 -13.57 3.22 -0.07
C ALA A 14 -12.47 2.27 -0.56
N PHE A 15 -12.15 1.27 0.23
CA PHE A 15 -11.17 0.26 -0.15
C PHE A 15 -11.61 -0.47 -1.42
N ALA A 16 -12.84 -0.95 -1.45
CA ALA A 16 -13.37 -1.69 -2.60
C ALA A 16 -13.41 -0.86 -3.87
N GLN A 17 -13.65 0.44 -3.74
CA GLN A 17 -13.77 1.30 -4.91
C GLN A 17 -12.43 1.81 -5.44
N LYS A 18 -11.43 1.94 -4.59
CA LYS A 18 -10.18 2.58 -4.97
C LYS A 18 -8.98 1.66 -4.92
N VAL A 19 -8.86 0.86 -3.88
CA VAL A 19 -7.68 0.01 -3.71
C VAL A 19 -7.82 -1.29 -4.49
N GLU A 20 -8.94 -1.96 -4.37
CA GLU A 20 -9.12 -3.26 -5.02
C GLU A 20 -8.95 -3.19 -6.55
N PRO A 21 -9.53 -2.20 -7.26
CA PRO A 21 -9.31 -2.13 -8.70
C PRO A 21 -7.86 -1.88 -9.08
N ALA A 22 -7.18 -1.00 -8.36
CA ALA A 22 -5.78 -0.70 -8.64
C ALA A 22 -4.89 -1.92 -8.39
N TYR A 23 -5.18 -2.66 -7.34
CA TYR A 23 -4.47 -3.88 -7.03
C TYR A 23 -4.70 -4.93 -8.13
N ALA A 24 -5.95 -5.12 -8.55
CA ALA A 24 -6.28 -6.08 -9.60
C ALA A 24 -5.57 -5.77 -10.91
N GLU A 25 -5.50 -4.48 -11.27
CA GLU A 25 -4.81 -4.08 -12.48
C GLU A 25 -3.32 -4.38 -12.42
N HIS A 26 -2.71 -4.10 -11.27
CA HIS A 26 -1.30 -4.45 -11.08
C HIS A 26 -1.09 -5.95 -11.17
N MET A 27 -1.96 -6.73 -10.53
CA MET A 27 -1.83 -8.20 -10.55
C MET A 27 -1.94 -8.78 -11.95
N ALA A 28 -2.67 -8.11 -12.84
CA ALA A 28 -2.79 -8.52 -14.22
C ALA A 28 -1.59 -8.07 -15.08
N ASN A 29 -0.77 -7.16 -14.56
CA ASN A 29 0.35 -6.57 -15.31
C ASN A 29 1.52 -6.32 -14.37
N LEU A 30 2.11 -7.39 -13.88
CA LEU A 30 3.09 -7.35 -12.78
C LEU A 30 4.32 -6.48 -13.02
N VAL A 31 4.69 -6.26 -14.28
CA VAL A 31 5.90 -5.50 -14.59
C VAL A 31 5.62 -4.14 -15.19
N ASP A 32 4.39 -3.67 -15.13
CA ASP A 32 4.06 -2.32 -15.59
C ASP A 32 4.29 -1.33 -14.44
N PRO A 33 5.32 -0.47 -14.54
CA PRO A 33 5.63 0.46 -13.45
C PRO A 33 4.52 1.48 -13.20
N ARG A 34 3.78 1.84 -14.23
CA ARG A 34 2.70 2.82 -14.11
C ARG A 34 1.59 2.27 -13.22
N LEU A 35 1.19 1.02 -13.46
CA LEU A 35 0.15 0.40 -12.65
C LEU A 35 0.62 0.13 -11.22
N ALA A 36 1.89 -0.18 -11.06
CA ALA A 36 2.47 -0.34 -9.72
C ALA A 36 2.40 0.96 -8.93
N ARG A 37 2.74 2.09 -9.55
CA ARG A 37 2.67 3.39 -8.88
C ARG A 37 1.24 3.78 -8.56
N ILE A 38 0.30 3.50 -9.46
CA ILE A 38 -1.12 3.75 -9.21
C ILE A 38 -1.58 2.96 -8.00
N ALA A 39 -1.17 1.69 -7.90
CA ALA A 39 -1.54 0.87 -6.75
C ALA A 39 -0.94 1.39 -5.45
N ALA A 40 0.34 1.78 -5.46
CA ALA A 40 0.98 2.34 -4.28
C ALA A 40 0.29 3.62 -3.83
N ASN A 41 -0.04 4.49 -4.79
CA ASN A 41 -0.74 5.73 -4.49
C ASN A 41 -2.12 5.45 -3.91
N ALA A 42 -2.82 4.43 -4.41
CA ALA A 42 -4.12 4.05 -3.87
C ALA A 42 -4.02 3.61 -2.41
N ILE A 43 -2.96 2.89 -2.06
CA ILE A 43 -2.72 2.49 -0.66
C ILE A 43 -2.46 3.72 0.22
N ASN A 44 -1.62 4.64 -0.24
CA ASN A 44 -1.30 5.84 0.52
C ASN A 44 -2.51 6.76 0.67
N ASP A 45 -3.29 6.90 -0.39
CA ASP A 45 -4.51 7.71 -0.35
C ASP A 45 -5.54 7.11 0.59
N HIS A 46 -5.62 5.78 0.62
CA HIS A 46 -6.54 5.10 1.52
C HIS A 46 -6.17 5.35 2.99
N MET A 47 -4.88 5.38 3.29
CA MET A 47 -4.38 5.68 4.62
C MET A 47 -4.88 7.06 5.08
N GLU A 48 -4.74 8.06 4.21
CA GLU A 48 -5.23 9.40 4.49
C GLU A 48 -6.75 9.42 4.60
N TRP A 49 -7.43 8.69 3.71
CA TRP A 49 -8.89 8.59 3.73
C TRP A 49 -9.39 8.06 5.07
N ILE A 50 -8.78 7.00 5.57
CA ILE A 50 -9.14 6.39 6.84
C ILE A 50 -8.94 7.39 7.99
N PHE A 51 -7.79 8.09 7.99
CA PHE A 51 -7.52 9.08 9.02
C PHE A 51 -8.61 10.16 9.05
N ARG A 52 -8.95 10.72 7.88
CA ARG A 52 -9.95 11.77 7.81
C ARG A 52 -11.35 11.28 8.13
N TYR A 53 -11.65 10.03 7.76
CA TYR A 53 -12.91 9.41 8.09
C TYR A 53 -13.09 9.34 9.61
N TYR A 54 -12.09 8.83 10.32
CA TYR A 54 -12.18 8.73 11.77
C TYR A 54 -12.12 10.10 12.45
N GLU A 55 -11.39 11.03 11.88
CA GLU A 55 -11.36 12.39 12.41
C GLU A 55 -12.76 13.01 12.45
N ARG A 56 -13.60 12.64 11.51
CA ARG A 56 -14.97 13.15 11.41
C ARG A 56 -15.98 12.28 12.14
N GLU A 57 -15.81 10.97 12.07
CA GLU A 57 -16.82 10.03 12.54
C GLU A 57 -16.53 9.44 13.92
N ASP A 58 -15.27 9.20 14.23
CA ASP A 58 -14.92 8.55 15.49
C ASP A 58 -13.45 8.77 15.84
N ARG A 59 -13.15 9.91 16.43
CA ARG A 59 -11.76 10.24 16.76
C ARG A 59 -11.12 9.25 17.73
N THR A 60 -11.92 8.51 18.49
CA THR A 60 -11.35 7.55 19.43
C THR A 60 -10.58 6.44 18.71
N ARG A 61 -10.93 6.17 17.46
CA ARG A 61 -10.23 5.17 16.67
C ARG A 61 -8.84 5.60 16.22
N LEU A 62 -8.54 6.88 16.31
CA LEU A 62 -7.22 7.39 15.99
C LEU A 62 -6.24 7.18 17.12
N VAL A 63 -6.73 6.72 18.25
CA VAL A 63 -5.93 6.49 19.45
C VAL A 63 -5.21 7.79 19.82
N SER A 64 -3.90 7.81 19.88
CA SER A 64 -3.13 8.99 20.20
C SER A 64 -2.59 9.71 18.95
N SER A 65 -3.17 9.41 17.78
CA SER A 65 -2.68 10.02 16.54
C SER A 65 -3.21 11.43 16.39
N ALA A 66 -2.37 12.40 16.69
CA ALA A 66 -2.74 13.81 16.65
C ALA A 66 -2.88 14.34 15.22
N ASN A 67 -2.18 13.73 14.28
CA ASN A 67 -2.20 14.16 12.88
C ASN A 67 -1.89 12.98 11.96
N LEU A 68 -2.03 13.24 10.67
CA LEU A 68 -1.82 12.20 9.67
C LEU A 68 -0.41 11.60 9.72
N GLY A 69 0.60 12.41 9.96
CA GLY A 69 1.97 11.92 10.04
C GLY A 69 2.16 10.91 11.15
N VAL A 70 1.58 11.17 12.32
CA VAL A 70 1.64 10.24 13.45
C VAL A 70 0.86 8.98 13.13
N PHE A 71 -0.30 9.12 12.50
CA PHE A 71 -1.10 7.97 12.11
C PHE A 71 -0.34 7.07 11.12
N ARG A 72 0.33 7.68 10.15
CA ARG A 72 1.15 6.91 9.19
C ARG A 72 2.27 6.14 9.88
N LYS A 73 2.94 6.76 10.83
CA LYS A 73 4.00 6.08 11.60
C LYS A 73 3.45 4.89 12.37
N LEU A 74 2.27 5.05 12.93
CA LEU A 74 1.61 3.96 13.65
C LEU A 74 1.32 2.79 12.71
N LEU A 75 0.82 3.09 11.52
CA LEU A 75 0.52 2.04 10.54
C LEU A 75 1.80 1.33 10.06
N VAL A 76 2.86 2.08 9.82
CA VAL A 76 4.16 1.49 9.44
C VAL A 76 4.67 0.57 10.54
N ALA A 77 4.48 0.95 11.80
CA ALA A 77 4.90 0.09 12.91
C ALA A 77 4.14 -1.23 12.92
N ARG A 78 2.88 -1.21 12.54
CA ARG A 78 2.05 -2.42 12.47
C ARG A 78 2.27 -3.23 11.20
N CYS A 79 2.57 -2.55 10.11
CA CYS A 79 2.73 -3.18 8.81
C CYS A 79 3.84 -2.44 8.05
N PRO A 80 5.09 -2.88 8.20
CA PRO A 80 6.23 -2.17 7.59
C PRO A 80 6.16 -2.00 6.08
N ALA A 81 5.36 -2.82 5.40
CA ALA A 81 5.20 -2.70 3.95
C ALA A 81 4.64 -1.33 3.54
N PHE A 82 3.95 -0.63 4.44
CA PHE A 82 3.47 0.72 4.15
C PHE A 82 4.62 1.69 3.87
N GLN A 83 5.79 1.46 4.46
CA GLN A 83 6.94 2.32 4.19
C GLN A 83 7.36 2.24 2.73
N MET A 84 7.31 1.05 2.15
CA MET A 84 7.65 0.88 0.73
C MET A 84 6.68 1.65 -0.16
N MET A 85 5.41 1.64 0.19
CA MET A 85 4.40 2.37 -0.59
C MET A 85 4.66 3.87 -0.53
N SER A 86 4.99 4.38 0.65
CA SER A 86 5.30 5.81 0.82
C SER A 86 6.57 6.20 0.06
N ASP A 87 7.59 5.38 0.15
CA ASP A 87 8.86 5.67 -0.52
C ASP A 87 8.69 5.72 -2.03
N LEU A 88 7.88 4.83 -2.57
CA LEU A 88 7.62 4.82 -4.01
C LEU A 88 6.84 6.06 -4.44
N GLU A 89 5.87 6.48 -3.64
CA GLU A 89 5.09 7.68 -3.94
C GLU A 89 5.95 8.93 -3.93
N GLU A 90 6.84 9.05 -2.94
CA GLU A 90 7.72 10.21 -2.85
C GLU A 90 8.67 10.32 -4.03
N GLY A 91 9.13 9.19 -4.54
CA GLY A 91 9.95 9.15 -5.75
C GLY A 91 11.32 9.78 -5.65
N LYS A 92 11.76 10.14 -4.46
CA LYS A 92 13.02 10.88 -4.30
C LYS A 92 14.26 10.01 -4.47
N HIS A 93 14.24 8.83 -3.91
CA HIS A 93 15.40 7.94 -3.87
C HIS A 93 15.07 6.54 -4.34
N HIS A 94 13.83 6.30 -4.74
CA HIS A 94 13.36 4.98 -5.07
C HIS A 94 12.68 4.98 -6.42
N ARG A 95 12.95 3.95 -7.18
CA ARG A 95 12.29 3.73 -8.47
C ARG A 95 12.06 2.26 -8.63
N LEU A 96 11.13 1.92 -9.49
CA LEU A 96 10.84 0.54 -9.79
C LEU A 96 11.77 0.04 -10.89
N ILE A 97 12.27 -1.15 -10.70
CA ILE A 97 13.04 -1.85 -11.71
C ILE A 97 12.46 -3.25 -11.88
N SER A 98 12.54 -3.76 -13.09
CA SER A 98 12.09 -5.10 -13.39
C SER A 98 13.30 -6.04 -13.33
N ARG A 99 13.13 -7.17 -12.67
CA ARG A 99 14.15 -8.22 -12.63
C ARG A 99 13.56 -9.52 -13.08
N ALA A 100 14.36 -10.29 -13.77
CA ALA A 100 14.03 -11.68 -13.98
C ALA A 100 14.03 -12.39 -12.62
N ALA A 101 13.20 -13.41 -12.52
CA ALA A 101 13.23 -14.26 -11.35
C ALA A 101 14.50 -15.07 -11.38
N GLU A 102 15.48 -14.56 -10.75
CA GLU A 102 16.68 -15.34 -10.55
C GLU A 102 16.64 -15.93 -9.17
N PRO A 103 17.40 -17.02 -8.95
CA PRO A 103 17.63 -17.43 -7.59
C PRO A 103 18.33 -16.26 -6.93
N VAL A 104 17.52 -15.38 -6.41
CA VAL A 104 18.01 -14.25 -5.67
C VAL A 104 18.80 -14.83 -4.54
N ARG A 105 20.01 -14.41 -4.39
CA ARG A 105 20.77 -14.82 -3.24
C ARG A 105 19.93 -14.54 -2.03
N PRO A 106 19.76 -15.52 -1.17
CA PRO A 106 19.00 -15.28 0.04
C PRO A 106 19.70 -14.18 0.79
N ILE A 107 18.99 -13.07 0.90
CA ILE A 107 19.41 -12.01 1.76
C ILE A 107 18.97 -12.42 3.13
N ARG A 108 19.88 -12.32 4.04
CA ARG A 108 19.64 -12.80 5.38
C ARG A 108 18.28 -12.32 5.90
N GLY A 109 17.46 -13.26 6.34
CA GLY A 109 16.18 -12.95 6.92
C GLY A 109 15.04 -12.81 5.95
N LEU A 110 15.30 -12.91 4.66
CA LEU A 110 14.26 -12.90 3.66
C LEU A 110 14.11 -14.28 3.08
N ALA A 111 12.92 -14.81 3.15
CA ALA A 111 12.58 -15.97 2.38
C ALA A 111 12.80 -15.61 0.92
N GLU A 112 13.13 -16.57 0.11
CA GLU A 112 13.35 -16.32 -1.28
C GLU A 112 12.15 -15.61 -1.89
N THR A 113 12.43 -14.69 -2.78
CA THR A 113 11.40 -14.08 -3.57
C THR A 113 11.14 -14.97 -4.73
N VAL A 114 9.91 -15.38 -4.87
CA VAL A 114 9.50 -16.20 -5.97
C VAL A 114 8.85 -15.32 -6.99
N SER A 115 9.42 -15.27 -8.15
CA SER A 115 8.84 -14.50 -9.20
C SER A 115 7.91 -15.37 -10.01
N ILE A 116 6.83 -14.77 -10.43
CA ILE A 116 5.87 -15.39 -11.31
C ILE A 116 6.29 -15.01 -12.73
N ASP A 117 6.36 -16.00 -13.61
CA ASP A 117 6.73 -15.80 -15.00
C ASP A 117 8.11 -15.17 -15.19
N GLY A 118 8.95 -15.26 -14.19
CA GLY A 118 10.33 -14.85 -14.31
C GLY A 118 10.58 -13.36 -14.16
N LYS A 119 9.54 -12.54 -13.91
CA LYS A 119 9.74 -11.10 -13.78
C LYS A 119 8.86 -10.50 -12.72
N GLU A 120 9.45 -9.62 -11.95
CA GLU A 120 8.74 -8.83 -10.94
C GLU A 120 9.37 -7.46 -10.85
N LEU A 121 8.62 -6.50 -10.33
CA LEU A 121 9.14 -5.18 -10.05
C LEU A 121 9.70 -5.11 -8.64
N PHE A 122 10.81 -4.41 -8.52
CA PHE A 122 11.44 -4.14 -7.24
C PHE A 122 11.63 -2.64 -7.10
N ILE A 123 11.48 -2.15 -5.90
CA ILE A 123 11.86 -0.76 -5.59
C ILE A 123 13.36 -0.80 -5.34
N VAL A 124 14.10 0.08 -6.01
CA VAL A 124 15.54 0.17 -5.82
C VAL A 124 15.86 0.39 -4.35
N GLY A 125 16.74 -0.45 -3.82
CA GLY A 125 17.08 -0.40 -2.39
C GLY A 125 16.33 -1.41 -1.55
N TYR A 126 15.31 -2.04 -2.09
CA TYR A 126 14.57 -3.07 -1.39
C TYR A 126 14.81 -4.43 -2.02
N HIS A 127 14.80 -5.45 -1.19
CA HIS A 127 15.06 -6.81 -1.64
C HIS A 127 13.78 -7.61 -1.86
N GLN A 128 12.68 -7.07 -1.36
CA GLN A 128 11.38 -7.71 -1.46
C GLN A 128 10.68 -7.23 -2.73
N PRO A 129 10.04 -8.12 -3.50
CA PRO A 129 9.29 -7.69 -4.66
C PRO A 129 8.17 -6.73 -4.27
N PHE A 130 7.93 -5.75 -5.14
CA PHE A 130 6.87 -4.78 -4.91
C PHE A 130 5.51 -5.46 -4.71
N THR A 131 5.20 -6.44 -5.55
CA THR A 131 3.91 -7.15 -5.48
C THR A 131 3.70 -7.79 -4.12
N HIS A 132 4.74 -8.34 -3.53
CA HIS A 132 4.64 -8.95 -2.21
C HIS A 132 4.29 -7.89 -1.15
N ALA A 133 4.99 -6.77 -1.18
CA ALA A 133 4.72 -5.69 -0.23
C ALA A 133 3.32 -5.11 -0.44
N LEU A 134 2.93 -4.90 -1.68
CA LEU A 134 1.60 -4.40 -2.00
C LEU A 134 0.53 -5.36 -1.48
N THR A 135 0.69 -6.65 -1.73
CA THR A 135 -0.26 -7.65 -1.26
C THR A 135 -0.40 -7.63 0.26
N THR A 136 0.71 -7.43 0.96
CA THR A 136 0.69 -7.33 2.42
C THR A 136 -0.14 -6.14 2.89
N THR A 137 0.02 -4.97 2.25
CA THR A 137 -0.78 -3.80 2.61
C THR A 137 -2.25 -3.98 2.25
N VAL A 138 -2.54 -4.62 1.13
CA VAL A 138 -3.91 -4.90 0.73
C VAL A 138 -4.59 -5.81 1.74
N LYS A 139 -3.91 -6.85 2.18
CA LYS A 139 -4.46 -7.75 3.21
C LYS A 139 -4.69 -7.02 4.52
N PHE A 140 -3.78 -6.13 4.89
CA PHE A 140 -3.93 -5.33 6.09
C PHE A 140 -5.25 -4.55 6.05
N TRP A 141 -5.50 -3.84 4.95
CA TRP A 141 -6.72 -3.05 4.81
C TRP A 141 -7.97 -3.91 4.67
N ARG A 142 -7.89 -5.07 4.03
CA ARG A 142 -9.03 -5.97 3.93
C ARG A 142 -9.53 -6.43 5.30
N ASN A 143 -8.61 -6.54 6.25
CA ASN A 143 -8.95 -6.97 7.60
C ASN A 143 -9.21 -5.79 8.53
N TRP A 144 -9.22 -4.59 8.00
CA TRP A 144 -9.45 -3.40 8.80
C TRP A 144 -10.95 -3.24 9.06
N PRO A 145 -11.38 -3.12 10.34
CA PRO A 145 -12.81 -2.97 10.65
C PRO A 145 -13.32 -1.60 10.25
N ASP A 146 -14.58 -1.57 9.90
CA ASP A 146 -15.29 -0.30 9.59
C ASP A 146 -15.48 0.59 10.82
#